data_21b106d31f561487d0b9c88b2133d627
#
_entry.id   21b106d31f561487d0b9c88b2133d627
#
_cell.length_a   1.000
_cell.length_b   1.000
_cell.length_c   1.000
_cell.angle_alpha   90.00
_cell.angle_beta   90.00
_cell.angle_gamma   90.00
#
_symmetry.space_group_name_H-M   'P 1'
#
loop_
_entity.id
_entity.type
_entity.pdbx_description
1 polymer ?
#
loop_
_entity_poly.entity_id
_entity_poly.type
_entity_poly.pdbx_seq_one_letter_code
_entity_poly.pdbx_strand_id
1 'polypeptide(L)'
;LVDDDPRRAAGSPFDTNPEGQYHTRMKKIEAIIKPFKLEEVKDALGEAGIEGMTVSEVKGFGRQKGHTEIYRGSEYTVDFLPKIKLELVIADDRADAAVQAIIGAAKTGKIGDGKIFVSNVEDAVRIRTGEKGASAV
;
A
#
# COMPACT_ATOMS: atom_id res chain seq x y z
N LEU A 1 -24.39 6.98 15.30
CA LEU A 1 -25.21 7.85 14.48
C LEU A 1 -24.78 7.75 13.02
N VAL A 2 -25.71 7.34 12.18
CA VAL A 2 -25.42 7.31 10.74
C VAL A 2 -25.44 8.72 10.21
N ASP A 3 -24.39 9.10 9.53
CA ASP A 3 -24.30 10.39 8.87
C ASP A 3 -24.86 10.24 7.46
N ASP A 4 -26.07 10.75 7.26
CA ASP A 4 -26.77 10.70 5.98
C ASP A 4 -26.40 11.86 5.06
N ASP A 5 -25.45 12.70 5.45
CA ASP A 5 -25.02 13.81 4.59
C ASP A 5 -24.24 13.25 3.39
N PRO A 6 -24.78 13.37 2.18
CA PRO A 6 -24.11 12.85 0.98
C PRO A 6 -22.72 13.41 0.76
N ARG A 7 -22.46 14.62 1.28
CA ARG A 7 -21.17 15.27 1.14
C ARG A 7 -20.08 14.54 1.94
N ARG A 8 -20.45 13.92 3.06
CA ARG A 8 -19.51 13.13 3.84
C ARG A 8 -19.25 11.77 3.22
N ALA A 9 -20.27 11.15 2.67
CA ALA A 9 -20.12 9.87 1.97
C ALA A 9 -19.25 10.03 0.71
N ALA A 10 -19.41 11.16 0.00
CA ALA A 10 -18.69 11.46 -1.24
C ALA A 10 -17.44 12.33 -1.03
N GLY A 11 -17.17 12.75 0.21
CA GLY A 11 -16.11 13.69 0.53
C GLY A 11 -16.64 15.09 0.87
N SER A 12 -15.73 16.03 1.09
CA SER A 12 -16.11 17.41 1.39
C SER A 12 -16.53 18.15 0.12
N PRO A 13 -17.19 19.34 0.25
CA PRO A 13 -17.50 20.17 -0.90
C PRO A 13 -16.28 20.58 -1.73
N PHE A 14 -15.09 20.51 -1.13
CA PHE A 14 -13.84 20.82 -1.82
C PHE A 14 -13.34 19.68 -2.71
N ASP A 15 -13.99 18.51 -2.64
CA ASP A 15 -13.64 17.35 -3.45
C ASP A 15 -14.46 17.27 -4.76
N THR A 16 -15.10 18.36 -5.14
CA THR A 16 -15.85 18.42 -6.39
C THR A 16 -14.94 18.81 -7.57
N ASN A 17 -15.24 18.24 -8.74
CA ASN A 17 -14.61 18.65 -9.98
C ASN A 17 -15.23 20.00 -10.48
N PRO A 18 -14.68 20.60 -11.54
CA PRO A 18 -15.21 21.87 -12.05
C PRO A 18 -16.69 21.85 -12.43
N GLU A 19 -17.23 20.68 -12.74
CA GLU A 19 -18.65 20.51 -13.09
C GLU A 19 -19.54 20.34 -11.87
N GLY A 20 -18.99 20.45 -10.66
CA GLY A 20 -19.75 20.34 -9.42
C GLY A 20 -20.02 18.90 -8.95
N GLN A 21 -19.42 17.93 -9.57
CA GLN A 21 -19.56 16.53 -9.18
C GLN A 21 -18.53 16.18 -8.11
N TYR A 22 -18.90 15.27 -7.20
CA TYR A 22 -17.94 14.77 -6.22
C TYR A 22 -16.95 13.81 -6.88
N HIS A 23 -15.67 14.00 -6.56
CA HIS A 23 -14.65 13.03 -6.94
C HIS A 23 -14.80 11.78 -6.09
N THR A 24 -14.67 10.61 -6.70
CA THR A 24 -14.43 9.39 -5.95
C THR A 24 -13.01 9.45 -5.41
N ARG A 25 -12.87 9.37 -4.10
CA ARG A 25 -11.56 9.39 -3.46
C ARG A 25 -10.80 8.11 -3.73
N MET A 26 -9.51 8.26 -3.83
CA MET A 26 -8.59 7.15 -4.00
C MET A 26 -7.52 7.19 -2.91
N LYS A 27 -7.04 6.03 -2.55
CA LYS A 27 -5.93 5.89 -1.61
C LYS A 27 -4.78 5.16 -2.28
N LYS A 28 -3.58 5.59 -1.96
CA LYS A 28 -2.38 4.83 -2.23
C LYS A 28 -2.01 4.07 -0.98
N ILE A 29 -1.82 2.78 -1.13
CA ILE A 29 -1.33 1.92 -0.06
C ILE A 29 0.07 1.50 -0.44
N GLU A 30 1.01 1.78 0.45
CA GLU A 30 2.40 1.39 0.28
C GLU A 30 2.76 0.53 1.48
N ALA A 31 3.15 -0.71 1.23
CA ALA A 31 3.48 -1.65 2.28
C ALA A 31 4.92 -2.12 2.13
N ILE A 32 5.66 -2.07 3.23
CA ILE A 32 7.01 -2.63 3.29
C ILE A 32 6.91 -3.91 4.10
N ILE A 33 7.24 -5.04 3.48
CA ILE A 33 7.03 -6.36 4.08
C ILE A 33 8.31 -7.21 3.97
N LYS A 34 8.33 -8.31 4.73
CA LYS A 34 9.37 -9.31 4.59
C LYS A 34 9.26 -10.00 3.22
N PRO A 35 10.38 -10.25 2.53
CA PRO A 35 10.32 -10.80 1.16
C PRO A 35 9.56 -12.10 1.03
N PHE A 36 9.69 -13.00 2.01
CA PHE A 36 9.04 -14.32 1.92
C PHE A 36 7.53 -14.26 2.11
N LYS A 37 6.98 -13.10 2.47
CA LYS A 37 5.54 -12.89 2.60
C LYS A 37 4.86 -12.39 1.33
N LEU A 38 5.61 -12.11 0.29
CA LEU A 38 5.05 -11.52 -0.94
C LEU A 38 3.91 -12.34 -1.53
N GLU A 39 4.11 -13.65 -1.70
CA GLU A 39 3.08 -14.49 -2.32
C GLU A 39 1.81 -14.57 -1.48
N GLU A 40 1.95 -14.68 -0.17
CA GLU A 40 0.79 -14.70 0.73
C GLU A 40 0.01 -13.40 0.67
N VAL A 41 0.71 -12.25 0.61
CA VAL A 41 0.07 -10.95 0.51
C VAL A 41 -0.64 -10.80 -0.84
N LYS A 42 0.03 -11.21 -1.91
CA LYS A 42 -0.57 -11.18 -3.25
C LYS A 42 -1.87 -11.98 -3.29
N ASP A 43 -1.86 -13.18 -2.75
CA ASP A 43 -3.03 -14.05 -2.72
C ASP A 43 -4.15 -13.45 -1.87
N ALA A 44 -3.82 -12.89 -0.71
CA ALA A 44 -4.80 -12.26 0.17
C ALA A 44 -5.45 -11.03 -0.49
N LEU A 45 -4.68 -10.22 -1.20
CA LEU A 45 -5.22 -9.09 -1.95
C LEU A 45 -6.12 -9.56 -3.08
N GLY A 46 -5.73 -10.62 -3.79
CA GLY A 46 -6.56 -11.21 -4.84
C GLY A 46 -7.89 -11.71 -4.31
N GLU A 47 -7.90 -12.37 -3.16
CA GLU A 47 -9.12 -12.83 -2.49
C GLU A 47 -10.01 -11.66 -2.07
N ALA A 48 -9.42 -10.52 -1.74
CA ALA A 48 -10.16 -9.30 -1.43
C ALA A 48 -10.64 -8.57 -2.70
N GLY A 49 -10.37 -9.13 -3.88
CA GLY A 49 -10.79 -8.54 -5.15
C GLY A 49 -9.87 -7.43 -5.66
N ILE A 50 -8.67 -7.35 -5.14
CA ILE A 50 -7.69 -6.35 -5.55
C ILE A 50 -6.64 -7.03 -6.42
N GLU A 51 -6.55 -6.61 -7.67
CA GLU A 51 -5.73 -7.32 -8.66
C GLU A 51 -4.46 -6.58 -9.07
N GLY A 52 -4.43 -5.27 -9.00
CA GLY A 52 -3.30 -4.47 -9.45
C GLY A 52 -2.38 -4.07 -8.32
N MET A 53 -1.09 -4.31 -8.49
CA MET A 53 -0.08 -3.81 -7.58
C MET A 53 1.27 -3.69 -8.28
N THR A 54 2.09 -2.80 -7.78
CA THR A 54 3.47 -2.65 -8.22
C THR A 54 4.38 -3.15 -7.10
N VAL A 55 5.37 -3.95 -7.46
CA VAL A 55 6.29 -4.57 -6.50
C VAL A 55 7.70 -4.11 -6.81
N SER A 56 8.43 -3.71 -5.78
CA SER A 56 9.85 -3.41 -5.90
C SER A 56 10.63 -4.02 -4.75
N GLU A 57 11.84 -4.40 -5.05
CA GLU A 57 12.79 -4.86 -4.04
C GLU A 57 13.49 -3.64 -3.46
N VAL A 58 13.50 -3.54 -2.13
CA VAL A 58 14.10 -2.43 -1.41
C VAL A 58 14.95 -2.95 -0.27
N LYS A 59 15.72 -2.07 0.32
CA LYS A 59 16.49 -2.39 1.52
C LYS A 59 16.01 -1.51 2.65
N GLY A 60 15.78 -2.11 3.80
CA GLY A 60 15.28 -1.40 4.97
C GLY A 60 16.29 -1.40 6.11
N PHE A 61 16.28 -0.33 6.87
CA PHE A 61 17.02 -0.20 8.12
C PHE A 61 16.00 0.17 9.20
N GLY A 62 16.04 -0.56 10.30
CA GLY A 62 15.10 -0.30 11.40
C GLY A 62 15.41 -1.14 12.62
N ARG A 63 14.37 -1.45 13.40
CA ARG A 63 14.51 -2.23 14.63
C ARG A 63 14.99 -3.65 14.39
N GLN A 64 14.68 -4.23 13.24
CA GLN A 64 15.23 -5.51 12.85
C GLN A 64 16.67 -5.28 12.43
N LYS A 65 17.58 -5.52 13.35
CA LYS A 65 18.99 -5.29 13.10
C LYS A 65 19.53 -6.25 12.06
N GLY A 66 20.52 -5.82 11.31
CA GLY A 66 21.25 -6.66 10.39
C GLY A 66 22.06 -7.73 11.14
N HIS A 67 22.75 -8.52 10.39
CA HIS A 67 23.60 -9.58 10.91
C HIS A 67 25.08 -9.24 10.64
N THR A 68 25.96 -9.94 11.33
CA THR A 68 27.40 -9.80 11.10
C THR A 68 27.83 -10.74 9.97
N GLU A 69 28.59 -10.21 9.04
CA GLU A 69 29.21 -10.99 7.99
C GLU A 69 30.72 -10.87 8.03
N ILE A 70 31.41 -11.86 7.48
CA ILE A 70 32.86 -11.85 7.37
C ILE A 70 33.22 -11.67 5.89
N TYR A 71 34.03 -10.64 5.62
CA TYR A 71 34.51 -10.38 4.28
C TYR A 71 36.01 -10.15 4.34
N ARG A 72 36.78 -10.98 3.60
CA ARG A 72 38.24 -10.90 3.58
C ARG A 72 38.88 -10.95 4.98
N GLY A 73 38.29 -11.74 5.89
CA GLY A 73 38.78 -11.87 7.25
C GLY A 73 38.36 -10.77 8.21
N SER A 74 37.60 -9.80 7.79
CA SER A 74 37.10 -8.73 8.64
C SER A 74 35.60 -8.88 8.85
N GLU A 75 35.19 -8.74 10.12
CA GLU A 75 33.75 -8.72 10.45
C GLU A 75 33.20 -7.32 10.22
N TYR A 76 31.95 -7.29 9.72
CA TYR A 76 31.19 -6.06 9.68
C TYR A 76 29.70 -6.37 9.81
N THR A 77 28.96 -5.39 10.32
CA THR A 77 27.51 -5.52 10.52
C THR A 77 26.78 -5.09 9.26
N VAL A 78 25.86 -5.94 8.82
CA VAL A 78 24.96 -5.62 7.71
C VAL A 78 23.75 -4.93 8.30
N ASP A 79 23.65 -3.61 8.10
CA ASP A 79 22.58 -2.79 8.69
C ASP A 79 21.31 -2.77 7.86
N PHE A 80 21.43 -2.97 6.54
CA PHE A 80 20.29 -2.96 5.64
C PHE A 80 19.87 -4.38 5.30
N LEU A 81 18.56 -4.62 5.41
CA LEU A 81 17.97 -5.92 5.13
C LEU A 81 17.06 -5.82 3.90
N PRO A 82 16.99 -6.89 3.09
CA PRO A 82 16.08 -6.90 1.95
C PRO A 82 14.63 -6.85 2.43
N LYS A 83 13.84 -6.06 1.75
CA LYS A 83 12.40 -5.91 1.95
C LYS A 83 11.72 -5.83 0.60
N ILE A 84 10.41 -6.03 0.60
CA ILE A 84 9.58 -5.82 -0.57
C ILE A 84 8.70 -4.62 -0.30
N LYS A 85 8.61 -3.72 -1.28
CA LYS A 85 7.65 -2.63 -1.27
C LYS A 85 6.54 -2.94 -2.27
N LEU A 86 5.31 -2.92 -1.77
CA LEU A 86 4.11 -3.03 -2.57
C LEU A 86 3.46 -1.66 -2.67
N GLU A 87 3.01 -1.32 -3.85
CA GLU A 87 2.22 -0.10 -4.06
C GLU A 87 0.94 -0.44 -4.80
N LEU A 88 -0.17 0.04 -4.29
CA LEU A 88 -1.43 -0.05 -4.99
C LEU A 88 -2.24 1.23 -4.77
N VAL A 89 -3.01 1.59 -5.78
CA VAL A 89 -3.94 2.71 -5.72
C VAL A 89 -5.32 2.16 -5.95
N ILE A 90 -6.23 2.41 -5.04
CA ILE A 90 -7.56 1.84 -5.05
C ILE A 90 -8.59 2.89 -4.63
N ALA A 91 -9.84 2.61 -4.91
CA ALA A 91 -10.94 3.44 -4.42
C ALA A 91 -10.95 3.45 -2.89
N ASP A 92 -11.33 4.58 -2.33
CA ASP A 92 -11.30 4.82 -0.89
C ASP A 92 -12.07 3.78 -0.08
N ASP A 93 -13.21 3.34 -0.58
CA ASP A 93 -14.07 2.36 0.09
C ASP A 93 -13.44 0.95 0.16
N ARG A 94 -12.35 0.72 -0.54
CA ARG A 94 -11.65 -0.56 -0.55
C ARG A 94 -10.36 -0.55 0.26
N ALA A 95 -9.98 0.63 0.76
CA ALA A 95 -8.70 0.78 1.43
C ALA A 95 -8.59 -0.07 2.70
N ASP A 96 -9.62 -0.08 3.54
CA ASP A 96 -9.59 -0.87 4.77
C ASP A 96 -9.46 -2.36 4.50
N ALA A 97 -10.18 -2.88 3.51
CA ALA A 97 -10.09 -4.29 3.13
C ALA A 97 -8.68 -4.65 2.68
N ALA A 98 -8.05 -3.78 1.90
CA ALA A 98 -6.69 -3.99 1.44
C ALA A 98 -5.69 -3.99 2.60
N VAL A 99 -5.80 -3.03 3.50
CA VAL A 99 -4.93 -2.94 4.68
C VAL A 99 -5.05 -4.19 5.54
N GLN A 100 -6.28 -4.62 5.82
CA GLN A 100 -6.50 -5.82 6.63
C GLN A 100 -5.99 -7.09 5.96
N ALA A 101 -6.13 -7.20 4.65
CA ALA A 101 -5.59 -8.32 3.89
C ALA A 101 -4.07 -8.38 4.00
N ILE A 102 -3.40 -7.23 3.87
CA ILE A 102 -1.94 -7.15 3.98
C ILE A 102 -1.49 -7.52 5.40
N ILE A 103 -2.13 -6.96 6.42
CA ILE A 103 -1.79 -7.27 7.81
C ILE A 103 -1.92 -8.77 8.08
N GLY A 104 -3.04 -9.35 7.71
CA GLY A 104 -3.30 -10.77 7.96
C GLY A 104 -2.29 -11.69 7.30
N ALA A 105 -1.86 -11.35 6.10
CA ALA A 105 -0.92 -12.18 5.34
C ALA A 105 0.55 -11.93 5.69
N ALA A 106 0.91 -10.68 6.03
CA ALA A 106 2.31 -10.31 6.24
C ALA A 106 2.78 -10.44 7.68
N LYS A 107 1.86 -10.47 8.63
CA LYS A 107 2.19 -10.45 10.05
C LYS A 107 2.83 -11.76 10.50
N THR A 108 3.97 -11.68 11.17
CA THR A 108 4.58 -12.80 11.88
C THR A 108 4.53 -12.61 13.41
N GLY A 109 4.33 -11.38 13.86
CA GLY A 109 4.40 -11.00 15.27
C GLY A 109 5.80 -10.69 15.75
N LYS A 110 6.77 -10.75 14.85
CA LYS A 110 8.18 -10.48 15.17
C LYS A 110 8.61 -9.13 14.63
N ILE A 111 9.70 -8.61 15.19
CA ILE A 111 10.32 -7.37 14.70
C ILE A 111 10.67 -7.54 13.22
N GLY A 112 10.43 -6.51 12.43
CA GLY A 112 10.73 -6.52 11.01
C GLY A 112 9.55 -6.84 10.12
N ASP A 113 8.35 -7.00 10.67
CA ASP A 113 7.15 -7.28 9.89
C ASP A 113 6.82 -6.18 8.88
N GLY A 114 7.26 -4.96 9.16
CA GLY A 114 7.09 -3.85 8.24
C GLY A 114 6.00 -2.88 8.64
N LYS A 115 5.63 -2.04 7.68
CA LYS A 115 4.65 -0.97 7.89
C LYS A 115 3.81 -0.77 6.64
N ILE A 116 2.65 -0.21 6.86
CA ILE A 116 1.74 0.17 5.78
C ILE A 116 1.51 1.67 5.88
N PHE A 117 1.66 2.36 4.77
CA PHE A 117 1.39 3.79 4.66
C PHE A 117 0.19 3.99 3.75
N VAL A 118 -0.73 4.83 4.19
CA VAL A 118 -1.93 5.14 3.41
C VAL A 118 -1.95 6.63 3.17
N SER A 119 -2.07 7.03 1.92
CA SER A 119 -2.10 8.43 1.54
C SER A 119 -3.19 8.70 0.53
N ASN A 120 -3.62 9.95 0.45
CA ASN A 120 -4.60 10.37 -0.54
C ASN A 120 -3.94 10.51 -1.90
N VAL A 121 -4.65 10.11 -2.94
CA VAL A 121 -4.24 10.30 -4.32
C VAL A 121 -5.18 11.30 -4.97
N GLU A 122 -4.61 12.39 -5.46
CA GLU A 122 -5.40 13.45 -6.08
C GLU A 122 -6.01 13.01 -7.40
N ASP A 123 -5.22 12.31 -8.21
CA ASP A 123 -5.69 11.83 -9.51
C ASP A 123 -4.88 10.62 -9.93
N ALA A 124 -5.47 9.84 -10.82
CA ALA A 124 -4.81 8.72 -11.49
C ALA A 124 -5.23 8.77 -12.95
N VAL A 125 -4.30 8.47 -13.84
CA VAL A 125 -4.57 8.46 -15.28
C VAL A 125 -4.07 7.16 -15.86
N ARG A 126 -4.94 6.43 -16.53
CA ARG A 126 -4.55 5.20 -17.23
C ARG A 126 -3.90 5.57 -18.55
N ILE A 127 -2.68 5.17 -18.75
CA ILE A 127 -1.90 5.57 -19.93
C ILE A 127 -2.56 5.12 -21.23
N ARG A 128 -3.02 3.87 -21.27
CA ARG A 128 -3.58 3.30 -22.50
C ARG A 128 -4.87 3.98 -22.95
N THR A 129 -5.73 4.36 -22.03
CA THR A 129 -7.07 4.85 -22.35
C THR A 129 -7.26 6.33 -22.07
N GLY A 130 -6.40 6.94 -21.27
CA GLY A 130 -6.59 8.30 -20.80
C GLY A 130 -7.68 8.46 -19.74
N GLU A 131 -8.26 7.35 -19.25
CA GLU A 131 -9.25 7.41 -18.18
C GLU A 131 -8.63 8.01 -16.93
N LYS A 132 -9.41 8.79 -16.20
CA LYS A 132 -8.97 9.50 -15.00
C LYS A 132 -9.79 9.10 -13.78
N GLY A 133 -9.21 9.37 -12.60
CA GLY A 133 -9.89 9.17 -11.35
C GLY A 133 -10.07 7.70 -11.01
N ALA A 134 -11.14 7.38 -10.30
CA ALA A 134 -11.39 6.02 -9.82
C ALA A 134 -11.53 4.99 -10.95
N SER A 135 -11.94 5.41 -12.14
CA SER A 135 -12.03 4.52 -13.29
C SER A 135 -10.68 4.11 -13.86
N ALA A 136 -9.60 4.80 -13.45
CA ALA A 136 -8.23 4.48 -13.86
C ALA A 136 -7.57 3.43 -12.98
N VAL A 137 -8.16 3.09 -11.84
CA VAL A 137 -7.58 2.17 -10.87
C VAL A 137 -8.41 0.93 -10.62
#